data_4e6bd6fa7d11b0a3758ea83f544fd185
#
_entry.id   4e6bd6fa7d11b0a3758ea83f544fd185
#
_cell.length_a   1.000
_cell.length_b   1.000
_cell.length_c   1.000
_cell.angle_alpha   90.00
_cell.angle_beta   90.00
_cell.angle_gamma   90.00
#
_symmetry.space_group_name_H-M   'P 1'
#
loop_
_entity.id
_entity.type
_entity.pdbx_description
1 polymer ?
#
loop_
_entity_poly.entity_id
_entity_poly.type
_entity_poly.pdbx_seq_one_letter_code
_entity_poly.pdbx_strand_id
1 'polypeptide(L)'
;MTKTTWLTYNDLAWTDSLITSPEECKEETEYFVRTIRDHSRIEVQTLLHLGCGAGMNDYTFKRHFKVTGVDMSAGMLEIARTLNPEVTYVCHDMRTVTLEQRFDAVAIPDSIGYMITERDLRNTITTAREHLKPGGVLLIVALVREDFQENNFVYTGSREEVEVTIFENNYVFDSHQTTYEATLVYLIRRKGELEIFTDRHTLGLFPLGTWFSLLADAGLEVKQITMEHAYDRFISHEGEYPLRVFTGVFRKTRFLGQTNQQC
;
A
#
# COMPACT_ATOMS: atom_id res chain seq x y z
N MET A 1 -2.50 -4.95 -23.73
CA MET A 1 -1.63 -5.05 -22.56
C MET A 1 -1.77 -6.45 -22.02
N THR A 2 -0.70 -7.25 -22.06
CA THR A 2 -0.65 -8.57 -21.42
C THR A 2 -0.89 -8.38 -19.93
N LYS A 3 -1.92 -9.02 -19.39
CA LYS A 3 -2.19 -9.08 -17.96
C LYS A 3 -0.99 -9.77 -17.32
N THR A 4 -0.11 -9.03 -16.67
CA THR A 4 0.97 -9.63 -15.87
C THR A 4 0.30 -10.30 -14.68
N THR A 5 0.20 -11.61 -14.69
CA THR A 5 -0.36 -12.41 -13.59
C THR A 5 0.80 -12.79 -12.70
N TRP A 6 1.06 -12.01 -11.65
CA TRP A 6 2.03 -12.38 -10.62
C TRP A 6 1.51 -13.60 -9.84
N LEU A 7 2.37 -14.59 -9.66
CA LEU A 7 2.05 -15.80 -8.89
C LEU A 7 1.73 -15.46 -7.44
N THR A 8 2.49 -14.53 -6.85
CA THR A 8 2.34 -14.04 -5.48
C THR A 8 0.90 -13.68 -5.13
N TYR A 9 0.20 -13.00 -6.04
CA TYR A 9 -1.17 -12.51 -5.79
C TYR A 9 -2.27 -13.39 -6.40
N ASN A 10 -1.90 -14.50 -7.02
CA ASN A 10 -2.82 -15.46 -7.64
C ASN A 10 -2.61 -16.86 -7.06
N ASP A 11 -1.86 -17.71 -7.75
CA ASP A 11 -1.70 -19.12 -7.38
C ASP A 11 -0.98 -19.31 -6.04
N LEU A 12 -0.14 -18.37 -5.64
CA LEU A 12 0.59 -18.36 -4.37
C LEU A 12 -0.01 -17.41 -3.31
N ALA A 13 -1.14 -16.75 -3.57
CA ALA A 13 -1.77 -15.81 -2.63
C ALA A 13 -2.01 -16.41 -1.23
N TRP A 14 -2.30 -17.71 -1.17
CA TRP A 14 -2.51 -18.44 0.09
C TRP A 14 -1.27 -18.45 1.01
N THR A 15 -0.05 -18.27 0.47
CA THR A 15 1.19 -18.24 1.27
C THR A 15 1.27 -17.00 2.15
N ASP A 16 0.63 -15.89 1.77
CA ASP A 16 0.60 -14.65 2.53
C ASP A 16 0.15 -14.87 3.98
N SER A 17 -0.92 -15.63 4.16
CA SER A 17 -1.47 -15.96 5.49
C SER A 17 -0.60 -16.90 6.34
N LEU A 18 0.46 -17.48 5.76
CA LEU A 18 1.46 -18.28 6.50
C LEU A 18 2.67 -17.44 6.92
N ILE A 19 3.02 -16.46 6.08
CA ILE A 19 4.19 -15.59 6.27
C ILE A 19 3.89 -14.47 7.27
N THR A 20 2.69 -13.90 7.18
CA THR A 20 2.30 -12.74 7.99
C THR A 20 0.93 -12.98 8.61
N SER A 21 0.84 -12.79 9.91
CA SER A 21 -0.44 -12.81 10.62
C SER A 21 -1.00 -11.39 10.78
N PRO A 22 -2.32 -11.22 10.90
CA PRO A 22 -2.93 -9.92 11.19
C PRO A 22 -2.45 -9.31 12.51
N GLU A 23 -2.08 -10.15 13.48
CA GLU A 23 -1.54 -9.73 14.77
C GLU A 23 -0.14 -9.12 14.64
N GLU A 24 0.69 -9.62 13.72
CA GLU A 24 2.01 -9.07 13.45
C GLU A 24 1.95 -7.71 12.76
N CYS A 25 0.93 -7.48 11.92
CA CYS A 25 0.69 -6.17 11.28
C CYS A 25 0.05 -5.14 12.22
N LYS A 26 -0.40 -5.57 13.41
CA LYS A 26 -1.22 -4.73 14.30
C LYS A 26 -0.52 -3.45 14.74
N GLU A 27 0.72 -3.54 15.19
CA GLU A 27 1.45 -2.39 15.73
C GLU A 27 1.68 -1.32 14.65
N GLU A 28 2.07 -1.75 13.47
CA GLU A 28 2.23 -0.91 12.30
C GLU A 28 0.90 -0.26 11.87
N THR A 29 -0.17 -1.05 11.80
CA THR A 29 -1.49 -0.53 11.43
C THR A 29 -2.03 0.45 12.47
N GLU A 30 -1.81 0.21 13.77
CA GLU A 30 -2.15 1.17 14.83
C GLU A 30 -1.36 2.48 14.69
N TYR A 31 -0.10 2.43 14.23
CA TYR A 31 0.65 3.63 13.89
C TYR A 31 -0.02 4.39 12.73
N PHE A 32 -0.49 3.71 11.69
CA PHE A 32 -1.24 4.35 10.59
C PHE A 32 -2.56 4.95 11.08
N VAL A 33 -3.29 4.28 11.97
CA VAL A 33 -4.52 4.80 12.57
C VAL A 33 -4.27 6.11 13.32
N ARG A 34 -3.22 6.15 14.16
CA ARG A 34 -2.84 7.37 14.88
C ARG A 34 -2.45 8.48 13.90
N THR A 35 -1.61 8.17 12.92
CA THR A 35 -1.16 9.13 11.89
C THR A 35 -2.33 9.71 11.10
N ILE A 36 -3.31 8.89 10.72
CA ILE A 36 -4.54 9.32 10.04
C ILE A 36 -5.31 10.32 10.92
N ARG A 37 -5.53 9.98 12.20
CA ARG A 37 -6.28 10.83 13.13
C ARG A 37 -5.58 12.15 13.43
N ASP A 38 -4.28 12.12 13.62
CA ASP A 38 -3.47 13.29 13.97
C ASP A 38 -3.36 14.30 12.82
N HIS A 39 -3.48 13.85 11.58
CA HIS A 39 -3.36 14.71 10.40
C HIS A 39 -4.70 15.08 9.76
N SER A 40 -5.77 14.33 10.01
CA SER A 40 -7.11 14.70 9.51
C SER A 40 -7.63 15.97 10.19
N ARG A 41 -8.33 16.82 9.41
CA ARG A 41 -9.02 18.02 9.92
C ARG A 41 -10.48 17.76 10.26
N ILE A 42 -10.95 16.56 10.03
CA ILE A 42 -12.29 16.10 10.36
C ILE A 42 -12.20 14.82 11.16
N GLU A 43 -13.24 14.48 11.89
CA GLU A 43 -13.35 13.19 12.55
C GLU A 43 -13.33 12.08 11.50
N VAL A 44 -12.52 11.04 11.72
CA VAL A 44 -12.36 9.91 10.78
C VAL A 44 -13.22 8.75 11.25
N GLN A 45 -14.28 8.46 10.52
CA GLN A 45 -15.19 7.33 10.74
C GLN A 45 -15.15 6.32 9.59
N THR A 46 -14.80 6.77 8.36
CA THR A 46 -14.77 5.95 7.16
C THR A 46 -13.40 5.96 6.51
N LEU A 47 -12.92 4.78 6.11
CA LEU A 47 -11.62 4.58 5.46
C LEU A 47 -11.78 3.84 4.14
N LEU A 48 -11.16 4.34 3.07
CA LEU A 48 -10.92 3.63 1.84
C LEU A 48 -9.47 3.12 1.84
N HIS A 49 -9.29 1.80 1.76
CA HIS A 49 -7.99 1.16 1.65
C HIS A 49 -7.75 0.71 0.20
N LEU A 50 -6.87 1.38 -0.51
CA LEU A 50 -6.50 1.06 -1.90
C LEU A 50 -5.29 0.12 -1.93
N GLY A 51 -5.41 -0.99 -2.67
CA GLY A 51 -4.44 -2.07 -2.68
C GLY A 51 -4.44 -2.86 -1.37
N CYS A 52 -5.63 -3.25 -0.91
CA CYS A 52 -5.81 -3.85 0.41
C CYS A 52 -5.29 -5.30 0.53
N GLY A 53 -4.93 -5.95 -0.59
CA GLY A 53 -4.41 -7.32 -0.59
C GLY A 53 -5.31 -8.31 0.14
N ALA A 54 -4.73 -9.18 0.95
CA ALA A 54 -5.41 -10.16 1.80
C ALA A 54 -6.12 -9.55 3.03
N GLY A 55 -6.10 -8.22 3.18
CA GLY A 55 -6.82 -7.52 4.26
C GLY A 55 -6.14 -7.59 5.63
N MET A 56 -4.83 -7.82 5.69
CA MET A 56 -4.09 -7.91 6.97
C MET A 56 -4.19 -6.62 7.78
N ASN A 57 -4.00 -5.46 7.13
CA ASN A 57 -4.19 -4.16 7.78
C ASN A 57 -5.67 -3.89 8.11
N ASP A 58 -6.61 -4.38 7.27
CA ASP A 58 -8.03 -4.19 7.50
C ASP A 58 -8.52 -4.85 8.78
N TYR A 59 -7.84 -5.92 9.21
CA TYR A 59 -8.11 -6.58 10.49
C TYR A 59 -7.98 -5.64 11.70
N THR A 60 -7.09 -4.68 11.61
CA THR A 60 -6.92 -3.62 12.62
C THR A 60 -7.73 -2.38 12.27
N PHE A 61 -7.70 -1.90 11.02
CA PHE A 61 -8.45 -0.73 10.59
C PHE A 61 -9.95 -0.79 10.92
N LYS A 62 -10.59 -1.96 10.74
CA LYS A 62 -12.03 -2.17 11.01
C LYS A 62 -12.44 -1.97 12.47
N ARG A 63 -11.49 -2.00 13.40
CA ARG A 63 -11.72 -1.72 14.82
C ARG A 63 -11.87 -0.22 15.10
N HIS A 64 -11.41 0.60 14.16
CA HIS A 64 -11.33 2.06 14.29
C HIS A 64 -12.21 2.79 13.29
N PHE A 65 -12.45 2.20 12.11
CA PHE A 65 -13.14 2.82 10.99
C PHE A 65 -14.10 1.84 10.31
N LYS A 66 -15.11 2.39 9.63
CA LYS A 66 -15.86 1.62 8.62
C LYS A 66 -15.00 1.55 7.37
N VAL A 67 -14.47 0.37 7.05
CA VAL A 67 -13.50 0.15 5.98
C VAL A 67 -14.19 -0.29 4.69
N THR A 68 -13.69 0.23 3.56
CA THR A 68 -13.90 -0.30 2.21
C THR A 68 -12.53 -0.60 1.62
N GLY A 69 -12.25 -1.85 1.26
CA GLY A 69 -11.01 -2.28 0.64
C GLY A 69 -11.16 -2.41 -0.88
N VAL A 70 -10.14 -2.02 -1.63
CA VAL A 70 -10.05 -2.18 -3.09
C VAL A 70 -8.74 -2.88 -3.43
N ASP A 71 -8.82 -3.95 -4.22
CA ASP A 71 -7.66 -4.63 -4.78
C ASP A 71 -7.97 -5.19 -6.17
N MET A 72 -6.94 -5.36 -7.02
CA MET A 72 -7.09 -5.95 -8.35
C MET A 72 -7.16 -7.47 -8.31
N SER A 73 -6.58 -8.10 -7.30
CA SER A 73 -6.48 -9.55 -7.17
C SER A 73 -7.75 -10.12 -6.55
N ALA A 74 -8.49 -10.89 -7.33
CA ALA A 74 -9.65 -11.61 -6.83
C ALA A 74 -9.24 -12.66 -5.78
N GLY A 75 -8.08 -13.31 -5.94
CA GLY A 75 -7.56 -14.30 -4.99
C GLY A 75 -7.24 -13.69 -3.64
N MET A 76 -6.58 -12.51 -3.61
CA MET A 76 -6.32 -11.79 -2.37
C MET A 76 -7.62 -11.35 -1.69
N LEU A 77 -8.59 -10.87 -2.46
CA LEU A 77 -9.89 -10.46 -1.92
C LEU A 77 -10.73 -11.62 -1.37
N GLU A 78 -10.53 -12.84 -1.83
CA GLU A 78 -11.18 -14.03 -1.26
C GLU A 78 -10.65 -14.29 0.16
N ILE A 79 -9.34 -14.19 0.35
CA ILE A 79 -8.70 -14.27 1.66
C ILE A 79 -9.18 -13.13 2.57
N ALA A 80 -9.18 -11.90 2.04
CA ALA A 80 -9.60 -10.71 2.78
C ALA A 80 -11.05 -10.81 3.29
N ARG A 81 -11.99 -11.32 2.46
CA ARG A 81 -13.40 -11.54 2.85
C ARG A 81 -13.55 -12.62 3.93
N THR A 82 -12.70 -13.64 3.89
CA THR A 82 -12.68 -14.68 4.91
C THR A 82 -12.18 -14.14 6.25
N LEU A 83 -11.13 -13.32 6.20
CA LEU A 83 -10.51 -12.73 7.40
C LEU A 83 -11.36 -11.61 8.01
N ASN A 84 -12.02 -10.82 7.16
CA ASN A 84 -12.75 -9.60 7.57
C ASN A 84 -14.15 -9.57 6.93
N PRO A 85 -15.08 -10.46 7.31
CA PRO A 85 -16.39 -10.57 6.65
C PRO A 85 -17.26 -9.32 6.78
N GLU A 86 -16.99 -8.43 7.72
CA GLU A 86 -17.69 -7.16 7.92
C GLU A 86 -17.18 -6.01 7.04
N VAL A 87 -16.03 -6.17 6.37
CA VAL A 87 -15.44 -5.18 5.49
C VAL A 87 -16.01 -5.30 4.07
N THR A 88 -16.29 -4.18 3.43
CA THR A 88 -16.73 -4.17 2.02
C THR A 88 -15.51 -4.23 1.11
N TYR A 89 -15.43 -5.25 0.23
CA TYR A 89 -14.33 -5.41 -0.72
C TYR A 89 -14.78 -5.29 -2.16
N VAL A 90 -14.04 -4.48 -2.95
CA VAL A 90 -14.28 -4.19 -4.36
C VAL A 90 -13.07 -4.64 -5.18
N CYS A 91 -13.29 -5.50 -6.19
CA CYS A 91 -12.25 -5.92 -7.13
C CYS A 91 -12.10 -4.86 -8.23
N HIS A 92 -11.10 -4.01 -8.13
CA HIS A 92 -10.86 -2.94 -9.09
C HIS A 92 -9.42 -2.42 -9.03
N ASP A 93 -9.00 -1.73 -10.08
CA ASP A 93 -7.71 -1.04 -10.16
C ASP A 93 -7.76 0.29 -9.38
N MET A 94 -6.81 0.48 -8.44
CA MET A 94 -6.72 1.71 -7.63
C MET A 94 -6.43 2.98 -8.44
N ARG A 95 -5.95 2.84 -9.69
CA ARG A 95 -5.71 3.98 -10.60
C ARG A 95 -7.00 4.56 -11.17
N THR A 96 -8.08 3.78 -11.18
CA THR A 96 -9.28 4.11 -11.96
C THR A 96 -10.61 3.79 -11.26
N VAL A 97 -10.57 3.22 -10.07
CA VAL A 97 -11.78 2.91 -9.32
C VAL A 97 -12.60 4.19 -9.09
N THR A 98 -13.90 4.07 -9.26
CA THR A 98 -14.86 5.14 -8.95
C THR A 98 -15.96 4.56 -8.06
N LEU A 99 -16.02 5.05 -6.83
CA LEU A 99 -17.06 4.72 -5.86
C LEU A 99 -17.97 5.94 -5.68
N GLU A 100 -19.26 5.71 -5.49
CA GLU A 100 -20.22 6.82 -5.26
C GLU A 100 -20.01 7.53 -3.91
N GLN A 101 -19.28 6.90 -3.00
CA GLN A 101 -19.01 7.39 -1.65
C GLN A 101 -17.67 8.13 -1.57
N ARG A 102 -17.63 9.18 -0.73
CA ARG A 102 -16.39 9.81 -0.25
C ARG A 102 -16.12 9.41 1.19
N PHE A 103 -14.83 9.33 1.51
CA PHE A 103 -14.31 8.84 2.79
C PHE A 103 -13.62 9.95 3.57
N ASP A 104 -13.55 9.77 4.90
CA ASP A 104 -12.82 10.68 5.78
C ASP A 104 -11.33 10.49 5.66
N ALA A 105 -10.90 9.26 5.35
CA ALA A 105 -9.51 8.94 5.05
C ALA A 105 -9.39 7.97 3.87
N VAL A 106 -8.25 8.05 3.16
CA VAL A 106 -7.80 7.06 2.18
C VAL A 106 -6.41 6.59 2.61
N ALA A 107 -6.16 5.29 2.61
CA ALA A 107 -4.86 4.71 2.93
C ALA A 107 -4.34 3.84 1.78
N ILE A 108 -3.04 3.93 1.51
CA ILE A 108 -2.30 3.10 0.57
C ILE A 108 -0.99 2.68 1.28
N PRO A 109 -1.07 1.80 2.29
CA PRO A 109 0.13 1.28 2.91
C PRO A 109 0.74 0.23 1.98
N ASP A 110 1.98 0.42 1.53
CA ASP A 110 2.81 -0.50 0.75
C ASP A 110 2.47 -0.66 -0.75
N SER A 111 1.23 -0.91 -1.16
CA SER A 111 0.87 -1.28 -2.55
C SER A 111 1.14 -0.19 -3.62
N ILE A 112 1.44 1.03 -3.23
CA ILE A 112 1.72 2.15 -4.15
C ILE A 112 2.97 1.91 -5.02
N GLY A 113 3.88 1.05 -4.58
CA GLY A 113 5.06 0.63 -5.33
C GLY A 113 4.74 -0.01 -6.68
N TYR A 114 3.52 -0.54 -6.89
CA TYR A 114 3.09 -1.08 -8.18
C TYR A 114 2.78 0.00 -9.24
N MET A 115 2.85 1.26 -8.89
CA MET A 115 2.78 2.39 -9.83
C MET A 115 4.16 2.62 -10.44
N ILE A 116 4.45 2.01 -11.60
CA ILE A 116 5.78 2.02 -12.24
C ILE A 116 6.04 3.24 -13.12
N THR A 117 5.03 4.08 -13.36
CA THR A 117 5.15 5.33 -14.12
C THR A 117 4.60 6.51 -13.32
N GLU A 118 5.14 7.71 -13.53
CA GLU A 118 4.58 8.93 -12.92
C GLU A 118 3.10 9.13 -13.27
N ARG A 119 2.69 8.71 -14.49
CA ARG A 119 1.29 8.76 -14.90
C ARG A 119 0.42 7.86 -14.03
N ASP A 120 0.83 6.63 -13.76
CA ASP A 120 0.09 5.70 -12.93
C ASP A 120 0.04 6.18 -11.47
N LEU A 121 1.17 6.69 -10.96
CA LEU A 121 1.25 7.29 -9.64
C LEU A 121 0.32 8.51 -9.50
N ARG A 122 0.34 9.43 -10.51
CA ARG A 122 -0.57 10.58 -10.57
C ARG A 122 -2.04 10.15 -10.60
N ASN A 123 -2.38 9.15 -11.42
CA ASN A 123 -3.75 8.64 -11.51
C ASN A 123 -4.22 8.09 -10.16
N THR A 124 -3.38 7.30 -9.48
CA THR A 124 -3.69 6.74 -8.16
C THR A 124 -3.89 7.83 -7.11
N ILE A 125 -2.99 8.82 -7.06
CA ILE A 125 -3.13 9.97 -6.14
C ILE A 125 -4.40 10.78 -6.45
N THR A 126 -4.72 10.97 -7.73
CA THR A 126 -5.94 11.65 -8.15
C THR A 126 -7.18 10.88 -7.74
N THR A 127 -7.22 9.57 -8.00
CA THR A 127 -8.31 8.68 -7.57
C THR A 127 -8.49 8.73 -6.04
N ALA A 128 -7.41 8.61 -5.28
CA ALA A 128 -7.47 8.72 -3.82
C ALA A 128 -8.05 10.06 -3.36
N ARG A 129 -7.59 11.18 -3.97
CA ARG A 129 -8.07 12.53 -3.66
C ARG A 129 -9.54 12.72 -4.00
N GLU A 130 -10.02 12.17 -5.12
CA GLU A 130 -11.43 12.27 -5.53
C GLU A 130 -12.38 11.55 -4.56
N HIS A 131 -11.89 10.52 -3.89
CA HIS A 131 -12.62 9.81 -2.85
C HIS A 131 -12.50 10.43 -1.46
N LEU A 132 -11.70 11.48 -1.27
CA LEU A 132 -11.61 12.19 0.01
C LEU A 132 -12.72 13.22 0.19
N LYS A 133 -13.26 13.30 1.40
CA LYS A 133 -14.05 14.45 1.84
C LYS A 133 -13.12 15.66 2.07
N PRO A 134 -13.63 16.92 1.90
CA PRO A 134 -12.86 18.09 2.27
C PRO A 134 -12.45 18.06 3.75
N GLY A 135 -11.16 18.23 4.03
CA GLY A 135 -10.58 18.09 5.37
C GLY A 135 -10.12 16.68 5.72
N GLY A 136 -10.46 15.68 4.89
CA GLY A 136 -9.99 14.31 5.02
C GLY A 136 -8.51 14.15 4.67
N VAL A 137 -7.93 13.01 5.00
CA VAL A 137 -6.50 12.74 4.87
C VAL A 137 -6.23 11.52 3.99
N LEU A 138 -5.27 11.65 3.09
CA LEU A 138 -4.61 10.56 2.38
C LEU A 138 -3.36 10.15 3.15
N LEU A 139 -3.18 8.86 3.42
CA LEU A 139 -1.96 8.26 3.93
C LEU A 139 -1.37 7.36 2.85
N ILE A 140 -0.08 7.54 2.54
CA ILE A 140 0.68 6.66 1.64
C ILE A 140 1.97 6.26 2.35
N VAL A 141 2.31 4.98 2.29
CA VAL A 141 3.63 4.48 2.68
C VAL A 141 4.37 4.06 1.42
N ALA A 142 5.58 4.55 1.24
CA ALA A 142 6.36 4.30 0.03
C ALA A 142 7.86 4.25 0.31
N LEU A 143 8.55 3.39 -0.45
CA LEU A 143 9.99 3.48 -0.62
C LEU A 143 10.30 4.61 -1.61
N VAL A 144 11.25 5.47 -1.28
CA VAL A 144 11.72 6.54 -2.17
C VAL A 144 13.12 6.22 -2.67
N ARG A 145 13.47 6.80 -3.81
CA ARG A 145 14.78 6.53 -4.46
C ARG A 145 15.96 6.84 -3.55
N GLU A 146 15.89 7.90 -2.79
CA GLU A 146 16.97 8.37 -1.91
C GLU A 146 17.28 7.38 -0.78
N ASP A 147 16.30 6.57 -0.39
CA ASP A 147 16.42 5.61 0.71
C ASP A 147 16.61 4.16 0.23
N PHE A 148 16.59 3.93 -1.10
CA PHE A 148 16.70 2.58 -1.65
C PHE A 148 18.07 1.96 -1.39
N GLN A 149 18.05 0.73 -0.90
CA GLN A 149 19.21 -0.15 -0.77
C GLN A 149 18.89 -1.48 -1.45
N GLU A 150 19.91 -2.10 -2.08
CA GLU A 150 19.79 -3.43 -2.67
C GLU A 150 19.76 -4.49 -1.56
N ASN A 151 18.58 -4.72 -1.00
CA ASN A 151 18.38 -5.64 0.11
C ASN A 151 17.95 -7.03 -0.37
N ASN A 152 18.29 -8.04 0.44
CA ASN A 152 17.70 -9.35 0.38
C ASN A 152 16.87 -9.60 1.63
N PHE A 153 15.65 -10.12 1.45
CA PHE A 153 14.76 -10.45 2.55
C PHE A 153 14.51 -11.95 2.59
N VAL A 154 14.21 -12.46 3.78
CA VAL A 154 13.80 -13.83 4.00
C VAL A 154 12.55 -13.85 4.86
N TYR A 155 11.49 -14.42 4.32
CA TYR A 155 10.23 -14.64 5.02
C TYR A 155 10.00 -16.12 5.21
N THR A 156 9.54 -16.54 6.37
CA THR A 156 9.26 -17.94 6.69
C THR A 156 7.91 -18.08 7.36
N GLY A 157 7.22 -19.16 7.05
CA GLY A 157 5.97 -19.49 7.71
C GLY A 157 5.66 -20.97 7.60
N SER A 158 4.87 -21.49 8.53
CA SER A 158 4.45 -22.89 8.52
C SER A 158 3.07 -23.07 9.12
N ARG A 159 2.33 -24.04 8.58
CA ARG A 159 1.04 -24.48 9.13
C ARG A 159 0.85 -25.98 8.80
N GLU A 160 0.58 -26.80 9.81
CA GLU A 160 0.44 -28.24 9.64
C GLU A 160 1.68 -28.86 8.97
N GLU A 161 1.50 -29.53 7.83
CA GLU A 161 2.58 -30.18 7.04
C GLU A 161 3.08 -29.30 5.88
N VAL A 162 2.82 -27.98 5.92
CA VAL A 162 3.26 -27.03 4.91
C VAL A 162 4.25 -26.04 5.52
N GLU A 163 5.42 -25.92 4.91
CA GLU A 163 6.45 -24.94 5.22
C GLU A 163 6.71 -24.07 3.99
N VAL A 164 6.83 -22.76 4.20
CA VAL A 164 7.12 -21.77 3.16
C VAL A 164 8.33 -20.96 3.56
N THR A 165 9.28 -20.83 2.66
CA THR A 165 10.37 -19.86 2.74
C THR A 165 10.39 -19.05 1.47
N ILE A 166 10.40 -17.72 1.59
CA ILE A 166 10.50 -16.81 0.45
C ILE A 166 11.79 -16.02 0.60
N PHE A 167 12.63 -16.05 -0.44
CA PHE A 167 13.75 -15.14 -0.59
C PHE A 167 13.32 -14.04 -1.54
N GLU A 168 13.55 -12.79 -1.16
CA GLU A 168 13.31 -11.63 -2.02
C GLU A 168 14.65 -10.91 -2.22
N ASN A 169 14.95 -10.58 -3.47
CA ASN A 169 16.10 -9.76 -3.85
C ASN A 169 15.60 -8.51 -4.56
N ASN A 170 15.98 -7.34 -4.06
CA ASN A 170 15.67 -6.04 -4.63
C ASN A 170 16.89 -5.49 -5.36
N TYR A 171 16.72 -5.15 -6.65
CA TYR A 171 17.80 -4.72 -7.52
C TYR A 171 17.40 -3.57 -8.45
N VAL A 172 18.30 -2.60 -8.61
CA VAL A 172 18.17 -1.49 -9.58
C VAL A 172 19.17 -1.68 -10.71
N PHE A 173 18.69 -1.91 -11.94
CA PHE A 173 19.54 -2.08 -13.12
C PHE A 173 20.28 -0.80 -13.54
N ASP A 174 19.65 0.35 -13.36
CA ASP A 174 20.20 1.65 -13.74
C ASP A 174 19.75 2.71 -12.72
N SER A 175 20.72 3.37 -12.10
CA SER A 175 20.49 4.41 -11.09
C SER A 175 19.63 5.60 -11.58
N HIS A 176 19.44 5.76 -12.89
CA HIS A 176 18.56 6.79 -13.48
C HIS A 176 17.12 6.33 -13.69
N GLN A 177 16.84 5.03 -13.59
CA GLN A 177 15.46 4.51 -13.72
C GLN A 177 14.61 4.85 -12.49
N THR A 178 13.30 4.94 -12.73
CA THR A 178 12.28 5.16 -11.68
C THR A 178 11.63 3.85 -11.24
N THR A 179 12.34 2.73 -11.40
CA THR A 179 11.85 1.39 -11.05
C THR A 179 12.98 0.54 -10.49
N TYR A 180 12.61 -0.46 -9.71
CA TYR A 180 13.47 -1.57 -9.31
C TYR A 180 12.77 -2.90 -9.56
N GLU A 181 13.54 -3.98 -9.57
CA GLU A 181 13.03 -5.33 -9.65
C GLU A 181 13.07 -5.98 -8.26
N ALA A 182 11.94 -6.59 -7.85
CA ALA A 182 11.89 -7.51 -6.73
C ALA A 182 11.72 -8.93 -7.30
N THR A 183 12.75 -9.75 -7.15
CA THR A 183 12.71 -11.17 -7.54
C THR A 183 12.45 -12.02 -6.30
N LEU A 184 11.35 -12.79 -6.32
CA LEU A 184 10.94 -13.68 -5.25
C LEU A 184 11.20 -15.14 -5.63
N VAL A 185 11.81 -15.90 -4.72
CA VAL A 185 12.02 -17.35 -4.85
C VAL A 185 11.29 -18.02 -3.69
N TYR A 186 10.27 -18.80 -4.02
CA TYR A 186 9.48 -19.57 -3.07
C TYR A 186 10.00 -20.97 -2.95
N LEU A 187 10.30 -21.41 -1.75
CA LEU A 187 10.49 -22.80 -1.37
C LEU A 187 9.28 -23.25 -0.59
N ILE A 188 8.47 -24.11 -1.18
CA ILE A 188 7.26 -24.64 -0.56
C ILE A 188 7.45 -26.13 -0.33
N ARG A 189 7.40 -26.54 0.94
CA ARG A 189 7.50 -27.96 1.30
C ARG A 189 6.14 -28.45 1.80
N ARG A 190 5.61 -29.50 1.16
CA ARG A 190 4.37 -30.15 1.54
C ARG A 190 4.62 -31.64 1.74
N LYS A 191 4.35 -32.16 2.93
CA LYS A 191 4.56 -33.60 3.26
C LYS A 191 5.95 -34.11 2.85
N GLY A 192 6.97 -33.27 3.00
CA GLY A 192 8.35 -33.61 2.65
C GLY A 192 8.75 -33.34 1.20
N GLU A 193 7.81 -33.16 0.28
CA GLU A 193 8.09 -32.80 -1.12
C GLU A 193 8.34 -31.30 -1.24
N LEU A 194 9.37 -30.92 -2.01
CA LEU A 194 9.77 -29.54 -2.25
C LEU A 194 9.30 -29.07 -3.63
N GLU A 195 8.57 -27.96 -3.65
CA GLU A 195 8.24 -27.21 -4.85
C GLU A 195 8.98 -25.87 -4.84
N ILE A 196 9.47 -25.42 -5.99
CA ILE A 196 10.18 -24.13 -6.13
C ILE A 196 9.46 -23.30 -7.19
N PHE A 197 9.12 -22.07 -6.82
CA PHE A 197 8.51 -21.10 -7.73
C PHE A 197 9.36 -19.83 -7.73
N THR A 198 9.30 -19.09 -8.83
CA THR A 198 9.90 -17.76 -8.94
C THR A 198 8.86 -16.79 -9.45
N ASP A 199 8.83 -15.60 -8.86
CA ASP A 199 8.01 -14.48 -9.33
C ASP A 199 8.89 -13.25 -9.44
N ARG A 200 8.58 -12.36 -10.38
CA ARG A 200 9.37 -11.16 -10.62
C ARG A 200 8.46 -9.96 -10.77
N HIS A 201 8.68 -8.99 -9.91
CA HIS A 201 7.89 -7.77 -9.86
C HIS A 201 8.75 -6.58 -10.28
N THR A 202 8.19 -5.70 -11.09
CA THR A 202 8.77 -4.36 -11.32
C THR A 202 8.00 -3.38 -10.46
N LEU A 203 8.71 -2.60 -9.66
CA LEU A 203 8.14 -1.66 -8.70
C LEU A 203 8.65 -0.25 -8.97
N GLY A 204 7.83 0.75 -8.71
CA GLY A 204 8.17 2.15 -8.85
C GLY A 204 9.13 2.61 -7.75
N LEU A 205 10.11 3.40 -8.15
CA LEU A 205 11.13 3.97 -7.29
C LEU A 205 11.34 5.44 -7.63
N PHE A 206 10.43 6.28 -7.18
CA PHE A 206 10.43 7.69 -7.52
C PHE A 206 11.24 8.52 -6.51
N PRO A 207 11.92 9.59 -6.99
CA PRO A 207 12.56 10.56 -6.11
C PRO A 207 11.54 11.24 -5.17
N LEU A 208 12.01 11.60 -3.98
CA LEU A 208 11.18 12.28 -2.97
C LEU A 208 10.51 13.55 -3.52
N GLY A 209 11.22 14.30 -4.38
CA GLY A 209 10.67 15.48 -5.05
C GLY A 209 9.46 15.20 -5.94
N THR A 210 9.42 14.05 -6.62
CA THR A 210 8.27 13.60 -7.43
C THR A 210 7.04 13.39 -6.55
N TRP A 211 7.19 12.77 -5.40
CA TRP A 211 6.10 12.56 -4.44
C TRP A 211 5.48 13.87 -3.98
N PHE A 212 6.32 14.84 -3.53
CA PHE A 212 5.82 16.15 -3.10
C PHE A 212 5.11 16.90 -4.23
N SER A 213 5.67 16.84 -5.45
CA SER A 213 5.06 17.50 -6.61
C SER A 213 3.68 16.92 -6.93
N LEU A 214 3.56 15.59 -7.04
CA LEU A 214 2.31 14.93 -7.43
C LEU A 214 1.22 15.11 -6.37
N LEU A 215 1.57 15.04 -5.09
CA LEU A 215 0.63 15.26 -4.00
C LEU A 215 0.16 16.72 -3.93
N ALA A 216 1.07 17.67 -4.13
CA ALA A 216 0.74 19.10 -4.17
C ALA A 216 -0.13 19.45 -5.39
N ASP A 217 0.19 18.90 -6.57
CA ASP A 217 -0.60 19.06 -7.81
C ASP A 217 -2.04 18.53 -7.63
N ALA A 218 -2.23 17.49 -6.83
CA ALA A 218 -3.56 16.99 -6.45
C ALA A 218 -4.32 17.89 -5.46
N GLY A 219 -3.73 19.02 -5.02
CA GLY A 219 -4.33 19.96 -4.08
C GLY A 219 -4.31 19.51 -2.63
N LEU A 220 -3.34 18.67 -2.27
CA LEU A 220 -3.15 18.17 -0.92
C LEU A 220 -2.11 19.01 -0.16
N GLU A 221 -2.34 19.24 1.12
CA GLU A 221 -1.32 19.77 2.04
C GLU A 221 -0.51 18.62 2.59
N VAL A 222 0.76 18.54 2.18
CA VAL A 222 1.59 17.36 2.38
C VAL A 222 2.48 17.52 3.62
N LYS A 223 2.56 16.45 4.42
CA LYS A 223 3.61 16.22 5.41
C LYS A 223 4.23 14.85 5.15
N GLN A 224 5.47 14.67 5.55
CA GLN A 224 6.20 13.42 5.42
C GLN A 224 6.92 13.10 6.73
N ILE A 225 6.91 11.82 7.10
CA ILE A 225 7.60 11.25 8.26
C ILE A 225 8.39 10.04 7.76
N THR A 226 9.57 9.79 8.31
CA THR A 226 10.31 8.55 8.05
C THR A 226 9.80 7.47 9.01
N MET A 227 9.54 6.29 8.47
CA MET A 227 9.23 5.08 9.24
C MET A 227 10.45 4.15 9.14
N GLU A 228 11.16 4.04 10.24
CA GLU A 228 12.37 3.23 10.35
C GLU A 228 12.03 1.85 10.94
N HIS A 229 12.86 0.86 10.63
CA HIS A 229 12.86 -0.49 11.25
C HIS A 229 11.62 -1.37 11.04
N ALA A 230 10.64 -0.99 10.20
CA ALA A 230 9.43 -1.79 10.00
C ALA A 230 9.73 -3.18 9.40
N TYR A 231 10.69 -3.25 8.47
CA TYR A 231 11.05 -4.46 7.72
C TYR A 231 12.45 -5.00 8.01
N ASP A 232 13.25 -4.34 8.85
CA ASP A 232 14.64 -4.69 9.12
C ASP A 232 14.80 -6.13 9.61
N ARG A 233 13.83 -6.66 10.36
CA ARG A 233 13.80 -8.04 10.86
C ARG A 233 13.81 -9.10 9.76
N PHE A 234 13.42 -8.75 8.55
CA PHE A 234 13.38 -9.66 7.41
C PHE A 234 14.61 -9.57 6.53
N ILE A 235 15.47 -8.55 6.72
CA ILE A 235 16.71 -8.38 5.96
C ILE A 235 17.67 -9.49 6.34
N SER A 236 18.22 -10.20 5.31
CA SER A 236 19.07 -11.36 5.51
C SER A 236 20.52 -11.07 5.92
N HIS A 237 20.91 -9.79 5.93
CA HIS A 237 22.23 -9.27 6.30
C HIS A 237 22.09 -7.90 6.96
N GLU A 238 23.19 -7.24 7.31
CA GLU A 238 23.14 -5.87 7.84
C GLU A 238 22.61 -4.91 6.77
N GLY A 239 21.61 -4.11 7.14
CA GLY A 239 20.95 -3.15 6.25
C GLY A 239 19.76 -2.50 6.94
N GLU A 240 19.21 -1.49 6.31
CA GLU A 240 18.00 -0.77 6.73
C GLU A 240 17.03 -0.70 5.55
N TYR A 241 15.74 -0.65 5.84
CA TYR A 241 14.70 -0.47 4.83
C TYR A 241 13.74 0.65 5.27
N PRO A 242 14.21 1.90 5.27
CA PRO A 242 13.39 3.02 5.69
C PRO A 242 12.29 3.30 4.66
N LEU A 243 11.08 3.50 5.16
CA LEU A 243 9.93 3.91 4.35
C LEU A 243 9.54 5.35 4.66
N ARG A 244 8.88 5.99 3.71
CA ARG A 244 8.30 7.32 3.89
C ARG A 244 6.80 7.23 4.03
N VAL A 245 6.29 7.80 5.11
CA VAL A 245 4.85 7.98 5.33
C VAL A 245 4.49 9.39 4.90
N PHE A 246 3.73 9.51 3.82
CA PHE A 246 3.16 10.76 3.35
C PHE A 246 1.74 10.90 3.87
N THR A 247 1.43 12.06 4.43
CA THR A 247 0.05 12.46 4.71
C THR A 247 -0.31 13.67 3.87
N GLY A 248 -1.44 13.59 3.16
CA GLY A 248 -1.96 14.66 2.32
C GLY A 248 -3.36 15.06 2.75
N VAL A 249 -3.54 16.28 3.27
CA VAL A 249 -4.85 16.77 3.69
C VAL A 249 -5.53 17.51 2.56
N PHE A 250 -6.74 17.07 2.20
CA PHE A 250 -7.52 17.72 1.15
C PHE A 250 -8.08 19.07 1.62
N ARG A 251 -7.56 20.17 1.08
CA ARG A 251 -8.05 21.52 1.38
C ARG A 251 -9.38 21.78 0.70
N LYS A 252 -10.35 22.28 1.45
CA LYS A 252 -11.54 22.90 0.86
C LYS A 252 -11.10 24.15 0.10
N THR A 253 -11.21 24.15 -1.23
CA THR A 253 -10.98 25.38 -2.01
C THR A 253 -11.92 26.44 -1.49
N ARG A 254 -11.40 27.51 -0.89
CA ARG A 254 -12.21 28.71 -0.64
C ARG A 254 -12.49 29.30 -2.02
N PHE A 255 -13.70 29.17 -2.52
CA PHE A 255 -14.19 30.07 -3.55
C PHE A 255 -14.07 31.47 -2.95
N LEU A 256 -13.14 32.28 -3.45
CA LEU A 256 -13.13 33.72 -3.23
C LEU A 256 -14.45 34.20 -3.83
N GLY A 257 -15.39 34.45 -2.94
CA GLY A 257 -16.74 34.86 -3.28
C GLY A 257 -16.73 36.15 -4.10
N GLN A 258 -17.65 36.18 -5.02
CA GLN A 258 -18.08 37.33 -5.75
C GLN A 258 -18.08 38.58 -4.88
N THR A 259 -17.24 39.54 -5.22
CA THR A 259 -17.40 40.92 -4.79
C THR A 259 -18.76 41.40 -5.28
N ASN A 260 -19.70 41.54 -4.38
CA ASN A 260 -20.89 42.32 -4.62
C ASN A 260 -20.47 43.76 -5.00
N GLN A 261 -20.48 44.02 -6.28
CA GLN A 261 -20.65 45.42 -6.75
C GLN A 261 -22.13 45.75 -6.57
N GLN A 262 -22.44 46.45 -5.49
CA GLN A 262 -23.66 47.27 -5.40
C GLN A 262 -23.27 48.64 -5.94
N CYS A 263 -23.89 49.03 -7.05
CA CYS A 263 -24.14 50.41 -7.42
C CYS A 263 -25.51 50.81 -6.86
#